data_09c4377791a8fe0d91bd2b7c9e0edc29
#
_entry.id   09c4377791a8fe0d91bd2b7c9e0edc29
#
_cell.length_a   1.000
_cell.length_b   1.000
_cell.length_c   1.000
_cell.angle_alpha   90.00
_cell.angle_beta   90.00
_cell.angle_gamma   90.00
#
_symmetry.space_group_name_H-M   'P 1'
#
loop_
_entity.id
_entity.type
_entity.pdbx_description
1 polymer ?
#
loop_
_entity_poly.entity_id
_entity_poly.type
_entity_poly.pdbx_seq_one_letter_code
_entity_poly.pdbx_strand_id
1 'polypeptide(L)'
;VLHCAYTAEKARLIVKEMTDLLVLDLVDKKLVTDQMVLTIGYDIENLTDPAIRNKYHGEVTTDHYGRRVPKHAHGTMNLPCQTSSTRIIMKAVEELFDRIVNPDLLVRRVNVVASRVIPESEVPKKQTFEQLDLFTDYAALEREREQENKEREKEKKLQRAVLDIQKKYGKNAVLKGMNLEEGAMTRER
;
A
#
# COMPACT_ATOMS: atom_id res chain seq x y z
N VAL A 1 -9.53 11.89 3.20
CA VAL A 1 -10.20 12.01 4.50
C VAL A 1 -11.36 11.03 4.51
N LEU A 2 -11.52 10.29 5.58
CA LEU A 2 -12.61 9.33 5.78
C LEU A 2 -13.91 10.04 6.17
N HIS A 3 -15.06 9.43 5.91
CA HIS A 3 -16.38 10.03 6.25
C HIS A 3 -16.59 10.16 7.76
N CYS A 4 -16.11 9.20 8.53
CA CYS A 4 -16.14 9.18 9.98
C CYS A 4 -14.82 8.67 10.55
N ALA A 5 -14.69 8.61 11.86
CA ALA A 5 -13.57 7.97 12.52
C ALA A 5 -13.63 6.45 12.31
N TYR A 6 -12.54 5.85 11.88
CA TYR A 6 -12.42 4.42 11.61
C TYR A 6 -11.49 3.75 12.62
N THR A 7 -11.82 2.53 13.01
CA THR A 7 -10.88 1.68 13.75
C THR A 7 -9.64 1.38 12.91
N ALA A 8 -8.55 1.00 13.53
CA ALA A 8 -7.32 0.64 12.80
C ALA A 8 -7.57 -0.49 11.79
N GLU A 9 -8.41 -1.48 12.10
CA GLU A 9 -8.77 -2.55 11.17
C GLU A 9 -9.48 -2.03 9.91
N LYS A 10 -10.51 -1.19 10.08
CA LYS A 10 -11.22 -0.58 8.95
C LYS A 10 -10.29 0.34 8.15
N ALA A 11 -9.41 1.08 8.84
CA ALA A 11 -8.40 1.91 8.17
C ALA A 11 -7.39 1.08 7.37
N ARG A 12 -6.99 -0.10 7.87
CA ARG A 12 -6.14 -1.05 7.15
C ARG A 12 -6.77 -1.52 5.84
N LEU A 13 -8.07 -1.79 5.85
CA LEU A 13 -8.82 -2.12 4.62
C LEU A 13 -8.75 -0.96 3.62
N ILE A 14 -8.99 0.28 4.05
CA ILE A 14 -8.88 1.45 3.17
C ILE A 14 -7.47 1.61 2.61
N VAL A 15 -6.42 1.38 3.40
CA VAL A 15 -5.03 1.40 2.92
C VAL A 15 -4.83 0.37 1.81
N LYS A 16 -5.38 -0.84 1.94
CA LYS A 16 -5.32 -1.88 0.90
C LYS A 16 -6.04 -1.46 -0.37
N GLU A 17 -7.25 -0.92 -0.26
CA GLU A 17 -8.01 -0.42 -1.41
C GLU A 17 -7.27 0.71 -2.14
N MET A 18 -6.73 1.68 -1.38
CA MET A 18 -5.95 2.79 -1.97
C MET A 18 -4.67 2.30 -2.63
N THR A 19 -3.99 1.34 -2.02
CA THR A 19 -2.77 0.72 -2.58
C THR A 19 -3.07 0.00 -3.88
N ASP A 20 -4.17 -0.75 -3.96
CA ASP A 20 -4.59 -1.46 -5.16
C ASP A 20 -4.86 -0.49 -6.32
N LEU A 21 -5.59 0.59 -6.05
CA LEU A 21 -5.87 1.63 -7.04
C LEU A 21 -4.59 2.34 -7.50
N LEU A 22 -3.68 2.64 -6.58
CA LEU A 22 -2.39 3.27 -6.89
C LEU A 22 -1.53 2.37 -7.78
N VAL A 23 -1.49 1.07 -7.49
CA VAL A 23 -0.74 0.10 -8.31
C VAL A 23 -1.31 0.01 -9.71
N LEU A 24 -2.63 -0.04 -9.87
CA LEU A 24 -3.27 -0.03 -11.20
C LEU A 24 -2.94 1.26 -11.98
N ASP A 25 -2.88 2.41 -11.31
CA ASP A 25 -2.47 3.68 -11.94
C ASP A 25 -0.99 3.65 -12.39
N LEU A 26 -0.10 3.06 -11.57
CA LEU A 26 1.31 2.84 -11.97
C LEU A 26 1.40 1.96 -13.22
N VAL A 27 0.66 0.86 -13.26
CA VAL A 27 0.65 -0.06 -14.42
C VAL A 27 0.10 0.61 -15.67
N ASP A 28 -0.99 1.37 -15.54
CA ASP A 28 -1.60 2.09 -16.66
C ASP A 28 -0.64 3.12 -17.28
N LYS A 29 0.11 3.83 -16.43
CA LYS A 29 1.11 4.82 -16.82
C LYS A 29 2.48 4.23 -17.17
N LYS A 30 2.66 2.90 -17.07
CA LYS A 30 3.95 2.20 -17.26
C LYS A 30 5.05 2.74 -16.33
N LEU A 31 4.68 2.96 -15.08
CA LEU A 31 5.57 3.44 -14.02
C LEU A 31 5.85 2.35 -13.01
N VAL A 32 6.99 2.46 -12.35
CA VAL A 32 7.42 1.59 -11.25
C VAL A 32 7.97 2.41 -10.10
N THR A 33 7.97 1.82 -8.92
CA THR A 33 8.49 2.44 -7.70
C THR A 33 9.34 1.46 -6.91
N ASP A 34 10.25 1.97 -6.09
CA ASP A 34 11.00 1.19 -5.12
C ASP A 34 10.81 1.66 -3.67
N GLN A 35 9.86 2.59 -3.44
CA GLN A 35 9.57 3.07 -2.09
C GLN A 35 8.10 3.44 -1.94
N MET A 36 7.50 2.97 -0.87
CA MET A 36 6.15 3.35 -0.44
C MET A 36 6.22 4.24 0.80
N VAL A 37 5.33 5.22 0.85
CA VAL A 37 5.16 6.13 1.99
C VAL A 37 3.71 6.03 2.46
N LEU A 38 3.54 5.88 3.77
CA LEU A 38 2.23 5.83 4.42
C LEU A 38 2.15 6.92 5.49
N THR A 39 1.04 7.66 5.48
CA THR A 39 0.72 8.63 6.52
C THR A 39 -0.71 8.42 6.99
N ILE A 40 -0.88 8.23 8.30
CA ILE A 40 -2.17 7.99 8.95
C ILE A 40 -2.42 9.14 9.92
N GLY A 41 -3.48 9.89 9.68
CA GLY A 41 -3.93 10.94 10.58
C GLY A 41 -5.04 10.43 11.50
N TYR A 42 -4.90 10.68 12.78
CA TYR A 42 -5.86 10.26 13.81
C TYR A 42 -7.00 11.27 13.98
N ASP A 43 -8.12 10.78 14.48
CA ASP A 43 -9.29 11.62 14.73
C ASP A 43 -9.19 12.40 16.06
N ILE A 44 -9.91 13.52 16.15
CA ILE A 44 -10.04 14.33 17.36
C ILE A 44 -10.74 13.56 18.49
N GLU A 45 -11.63 12.62 18.15
CA GLU A 45 -12.35 11.78 19.12
C GLU A 45 -11.39 11.06 20.07
N ASN A 46 -10.17 10.72 19.61
CA ASN A 46 -9.14 10.13 20.47
C ASN A 46 -8.75 11.00 21.69
N LEU A 47 -8.99 12.30 21.63
CA LEU A 47 -8.68 13.23 22.73
C LEU A 47 -9.91 13.77 23.42
N THR A 48 -11.10 13.56 22.86
CA THR A 48 -12.38 14.01 23.43
C THR A 48 -13.14 12.88 24.12
N ASP A 49 -12.97 11.64 23.67
CA ASP A 49 -13.51 10.46 24.35
C ASP A 49 -12.63 10.09 25.56
N PRO A 50 -13.16 10.15 26.80
CA PRO A 50 -12.41 9.82 28.01
C PRO A 50 -11.85 8.40 28.02
N ALA A 51 -12.55 7.43 27.39
CA ALA A 51 -12.13 6.03 27.34
C ALA A 51 -10.84 5.83 26.55
N ILE A 52 -10.66 6.60 25.48
CA ILE A 52 -9.46 6.57 24.63
C ILE A 52 -8.41 7.52 25.21
N ARG A 53 -8.83 8.73 25.57
CA ARG A 53 -7.93 9.79 26.06
C ARG A 53 -7.11 9.36 27.27
N ASN A 54 -7.71 8.64 28.21
CA ASN A 54 -7.04 8.18 29.43
C ASN A 54 -5.96 7.13 29.15
N LYS A 55 -6.04 6.41 28.05
CA LYS A 55 -5.06 5.39 27.63
C LYS A 55 -3.95 5.97 26.75
N TYR A 56 -4.20 7.12 26.12
CA TYR A 56 -3.24 7.71 25.19
C TYR A 56 -2.26 8.64 25.90
N HIS A 57 -0.99 8.27 25.90
CA HIS A 57 0.13 9.04 26.49
C HIS A 57 1.13 9.54 25.42
N GLY A 58 0.76 9.45 24.14
CA GLY A 58 1.61 9.88 23.02
C GLY A 58 1.58 11.40 22.79
N GLU A 59 2.35 11.80 21.80
CA GLU A 59 2.45 13.20 21.39
C GLU A 59 1.16 13.71 20.76
N VAL A 60 0.77 14.94 21.11
CA VAL A 60 -0.39 15.65 20.57
C VAL A 60 0.09 16.81 19.72
N THR A 61 -0.44 16.91 18.51
CA THR A 61 -0.15 17.96 17.54
C THR A 61 -1.41 18.76 17.20
N THR A 62 -1.23 19.89 16.53
CA THR A 62 -2.34 20.69 15.99
C THR A 62 -2.49 20.38 14.51
N ASP A 63 -3.70 20.06 14.08
CA ASP A 63 -4.00 19.84 12.67
C ASP A 63 -4.13 21.15 11.88
N HIS A 64 -4.34 21.06 10.57
CA HIS A 64 -4.50 22.22 9.68
C HIS A 64 -5.67 23.15 10.09
N TYR A 65 -6.65 22.63 10.80
CA TYR A 65 -7.83 23.39 11.27
C TYR A 65 -7.67 23.94 12.69
N GLY A 66 -6.47 23.86 13.26
CA GLY A 66 -6.19 24.32 14.62
C GLY A 66 -6.69 23.39 15.74
N ARG A 67 -7.10 22.14 15.41
CA ARG A 67 -7.62 21.19 16.39
C ARG A 67 -6.48 20.33 16.93
N ARG A 68 -6.52 20.04 18.22
CA ARG A 68 -5.57 19.12 18.86
C ARG A 68 -5.95 17.67 18.49
N VAL A 69 -4.99 16.94 17.96
CA VAL A 69 -5.13 15.53 17.55
C VAL A 69 -3.87 14.76 17.95
N PRO A 70 -3.95 13.42 18.13
CA PRO A 70 -2.74 12.62 18.26
C PRO A 70 -1.81 12.83 17.07
N LYS A 71 -0.50 12.83 17.31
CA LYS A 71 0.48 12.94 16.24
C LYS A 71 0.24 11.87 15.19
N HIS A 72 0.21 12.26 13.92
CA HIS A 72 0.02 11.34 12.81
C HIS A 72 1.13 10.29 12.77
N ALA A 73 0.79 9.06 12.40
CA ALA A 73 1.75 8.03 12.08
C ALA A 73 2.28 8.27 10.66
N HIS A 74 3.60 8.21 10.50
CA HIS A 74 4.26 8.39 9.22
C HIS A 74 5.42 7.40 9.09
N GLY A 75 5.58 6.83 7.91
CA GLY A 75 6.71 5.95 7.66
C GLY A 75 6.92 5.68 6.18
N THR A 76 8.08 5.14 5.89
CA THR A 76 8.50 4.71 4.57
C THR A 76 8.93 3.24 4.57
N MET A 77 8.74 2.56 3.46
CA MET A 77 9.19 1.20 3.21
C MET A 77 9.85 1.14 1.84
N ASN A 78 11.11 0.70 1.82
CA ASN A 78 11.81 0.40 0.57
C ASN A 78 11.37 -0.97 0.07
N LEU A 79 11.17 -1.06 -1.24
CA LEU A 79 10.88 -2.31 -1.93
C LEU A 79 12.20 -2.97 -2.39
N PRO A 80 12.21 -4.28 -2.62
CA PRO A 80 13.43 -4.99 -3.05
C PRO A 80 13.93 -4.59 -4.44
N CYS A 81 13.04 -4.03 -5.27
CA CYS A 81 13.36 -3.58 -6.62
C CYS A 81 12.33 -2.55 -7.10
N GLN A 82 12.63 -1.86 -8.19
CA GLN A 82 11.67 -1.05 -8.94
C GLN A 82 10.57 -1.96 -9.49
N THR A 83 9.32 -1.74 -9.07
CA THR A 83 8.21 -2.64 -9.40
C THR A 83 6.86 -1.93 -9.43
N SER A 84 5.90 -2.51 -10.14
CA SER A 84 4.46 -2.24 -10.06
C SER A 84 3.67 -3.51 -9.70
N SER A 85 4.32 -4.48 -9.06
CA SER A 85 3.66 -5.70 -8.57
C SER A 85 2.72 -5.38 -7.40
N THR A 86 1.44 -5.70 -7.57
CA THR A 86 0.43 -5.57 -6.50
C THR A 86 0.86 -6.36 -5.26
N ARG A 87 1.36 -7.59 -5.44
CA ARG A 87 1.76 -8.48 -4.35
C ARG A 87 2.89 -7.87 -3.52
N ILE A 88 3.94 -7.38 -4.17
CA ILE A 88 5.12 -6.82 -3.49
C ILE A 88 4.75 -5.52 -2.77
N ILE A 89 4.06 -4.61 -3.46
CA ILE A 89 3.69 -3.31 -2.92
C ILE A 89 2.67 -3.47 -1.78
N MET A 90 1.65 -4.31 -1.95
CA MET A 90 0.64 -4.56 -0.93
C MET A 90 1.26 -5.10 0.35
N LYS A 91 2.12 -6.13 0.25
CA LYS A 91 2.82 -6.70 1.40
C LYS A 91 3.64 -5.64 2.14
N ALA A 92 4.41 -4.84 1.42
CA ALA A 92 5.22 -3.78 2.02
C ALA A 92 4.38 -2.71 2.74
N VAL A 93 3.25 -2.31 2.15
CA VAL A 93 2.35 -1.30 2.76
C VAL A 93 1.63 -1.87 3.99
N GLU A 94 1.22 -3.14 3.96
CA GLU A 94 0.63 -3.80 5.13
C GLU A 94 1.63 -3.91 6.28
N GLU A 95 2.86 -4.35 6.03
CA GLU A 95 3.94 -4.39 7.02
C GLU A 95 4.26 -2.98 7.57
N LEU A 96 4.25 -1.97 6.70
CA LEU A 96 4.45 -0.58 7.11
C LEU A 96 3.33 -0.11 8.02
N PHE A 97 2.07 -0.40 7.67
CA PHE A 97 0.90 -0.07 8.48
C PHE A 97 1.00 -0.69 9.88
N ASP A 98 1.26 -2.00 9.94
CA ASP A 98 1.36 -2.74 11.21
C ASP A 98 2.51 -2.22 12.09
N ARG A 99 3.58 -1.68 11.48
CA ARG A 99 4.73 -1.12 12.19
C ARG A 99 4.48 0.26 12.78
N ILE A 100 3.73 1.14 12.09
CA ILE A 100 3.63 2.56 12.46
C ILE A 100 2.32 2.96 13.12
N VAL A 101 1.24 2.19 12.89
CA VAL A 101 -0.11 2.58 13.35
C VAL A 101 -0.35 2.12 14.78
N ASN A 102 -0.87 3.01 15.61
CA ASN A 102 -1.37 2.64 16.92
C ASN A 102 -2.78 2.02 16.77
N PRO A 103 -2.97 0.74 17.11
CA PRO A 103 -4.24 0.03 16.91
C PRO A 103 -5.38 0.54 17.82
N ASP A 104 -5.05 1.22 18.91
CA ASP A 104 -6.03 1.73 19.87
C ASP A 104 -6.63 3.08 19.47
N LEU A 105 -6.12 3.70 18.42
CA LEU A 105 -6.54 5.04 17.99
C LEU A 105 -7.46 4.99 16.78
N LEU A 106 -8.44 5.86 16.78
CA LEU A 106 -9.34 6.09 15.65
C LEU A 106 -8.64 6.91 14.56
N VAL A 107 -8.77 6.44 13.33
CA VAL A 107 -8.16 7.02 12.13
C VAL A 107 -9.15 7.92 11.39
N ARG A 108 -8.71 9.07 10.93
CA ARG A 108 -9.50 10.03 10.13
C ARG A 108 -8.95 10.27 8.73
N ARG A 109 -7.65 10.09 8.53
CA ARG A 109 -6.99 10.33 7.25
C ARG A 109 -6.03 9.20 6.91
N VAL A 110 -6.10 8.77 5.66
CA VAL A 110 -5.15 7.83 5.07
C VAL A 110 -4.53 8.48 3.84
N ASN A 111 -3.22 8.40 3.72
CA ASN A 111 -2.47 8.83 2.54
C ASN A 111 -1.42 7.78 2.20
N VAL A 112 -1.50 7.23 0.99
CA VAL A 112 -0.56 6.25 0.43
C VAL A 112 0.11 6.87 -0.77
N VAL A 113 1.44 6.85 -0.80
CA VAL A 113 2.23 7.48 -1.85
C VAL A 113 3.30 6.50 -2.36
N ALA A 114 3.40 6.38 -3.67
CA ALA A 114 4.56 5.79 -4.33
C ALA A 114 5.63 6.87 -4.50
N SER A 115 6.82 6.64 -3.98
CA SER A 115 7.95 7.56 -4.07
C SER A 115 9.02 7.01 -5.01
N ARG A 116 9.92 7.86 -5.48
CA ARG A 116 11.00 7.46 -6.42
C ARG A 116 10.46 6.71 -7.65
N VAL A 117 9.37 7.23 -8.20
CA VAL A 117 8.70 6.66 -9.37
C VAL A 117 9.49 6.98 -10.62
N ILE A 118 9.73 5.94 -11.44
CA ILE A 118 10.41 6.06 -12.74
C ILE A 118 9.63 5.30 -13.83
N PRO A 119 9.82 5.62 -15.12
CA PRO A 119 9.29 4.82 -16.21
C PRO A 119 9.84 3.39 -16.17
N GLU A 120 9.00 2.40 -16.46
CA GLU A 120 9.42 0.98 -16.51
C GLU A 120 10.57 0.75 -17.50
N SER A 121 10.63 1.57 -18.57
CA SER A 121 11.71 1.51 -19.58
C SER A 121 13.08 1.97 -19.07
N GLU A 122 13.11 2.74 -17.98
CA GLU A 122 14.34 3.27 -17.38
C GLU A 122 14.90 2.39 -16.28
N VAL A 123 14.20 1.30 -15.94
CA VAL A 123 14.71 0.35 -14.92
C VAL A 123 16.01 -0.27 -15.42
N PRO A 124 17.11 -0.10 -14.67
CA PRO A 124 18.39 -0.72 -15.05
C PRO A 124 18.21 -2.23 -15.13
N LYS A 125 18.55 -2.83 -16.27
CA LYS A 125 18.65 -4.29 -16.37
C LYS A 125 19.78 -4.71 -15.43
N LYS A 126 19.46 -5.26 -14.28
CA LYS A 126 20.47 -5.82 -13.37
C LYS A 126 21.26 -6.86 -14.13
N GLN A 127 22.48 -6.53 -14.50
CA GLN A 127 23.50 -7.55 -14.74
C GLN A 127 23.86 -8.08 -13.36
N THR A 128 23.24 -9.18 -12.97
CA THR A 128 23.65 -9.92 -11.78
C THR A 128 25.00 -10.55 -12.08
N PHE A 129 26.07 -9.85 -11.72
CA PHE A 129 27.34 -10.51 -11.48
C PHE A 129 27.18 -11.27 -10.16
N GLU A 130 26.69 -12.49 -10.24
CA GLU A 130 26.67 -13.37 -9.09
C GLU A 130 28.09 -13.85 -8.84
N GLN A 131 28.61 -13.54 -7.68
CA GLN A 131 29.80 -14.17 -7.19
C GLN A 131 29.46 -15.66 -7.04
N LEU A 132 30.09 -16.49 -7.87
CA LEU A 132 29.89 -17.93 -7.87
C LEU A 132 30.34 -18.49 -6.51
N ASP A 133 29.37 -18.90 -5.69
CA ASP A 133 29.64 -19.61 -4.45
C ASP A 133 29.54 -21.13 -4.74
N LEU A 134 30.59 -21.87 -4.39
CA LEU A 134 30.72 -23.32 -4.61
C LEU A 134 29.66 -24.16 -3.86
N PHE A 135 28.96 -23.57 -2.91
CA PHE A 135 27.96 -24.27 -2.08
C PHE A 135 26.51 -23.94 -2.43
N THR A 136 26.27 -23.10 -3.44
CA THR A 136 24.92 -22.70 -3.86
C THR A 136 24.36 -23.70 -4.87
N ASP A 137 23.16 -24.24 -4.60
CA ASP A 137 22.42 -25.04 -5.58
C ASP A 137 21.83 -24.13 -6.66
N TYR A 138 22.61 -23.93 -7.74
CA TYR A 138 22.22 -23.08 -8.87
C TYR A 138 20.96 -23.57 -9.56
N ALA A 139 20.72 -24.88 -9.61
CA ALA A 139 19.54 -25.43 -10.25
C ALA A 139 18.26 -25.12 -9.45
N ALA A 140 18.33 -25.08 -8.13
CA ALA A 140 17.23 -24.65 -7.28
C ALA A 140 16.97 -23.14 -7.43
N LEU A 141 18.01 -22.33 -7.42
CA LEU A 141 17.94 -20.87 -7.58
C LEU A 141 17.36 -20.48 -8.95
N GLU A 142 17.75 -21.16 -10.01
CA GLU A 142 17.23 -20.92 -11.36
C GLU A 142 15.75 -21.27 -11.48
N ARG A 143 15.32 -22.38 -10.87
CA ARG A 143 13.89 -22.75 -10.80
C ARG A 143 13.06 -21.72 -10.04
N GLU A 144 13.56 -21.22 -8.92
CA GLU A 144 12.89 -20.17 -8.15
C GLU A 144 12.74 -18.89 -8.99
N ARG A 145 13.80 -18.47 -9.69
CA ARG A 145 13.76 -17.30 -10.60
C ARG A 145 12.79 -17.48 -11.76
N GLU A 146 12.77 -18.65 -12.37
CA GLU A 146 11.81 -18.96 -13.43
C GLU A 146 10.37 -18.90 -12.90
N GLN A 147 10.14 -19.43 -11.70
CA GLN A 147 8.83 -19.41 -11.05
C GLN A 147 8.39 -17.98 -10.75
N GLU A 148 9.27 -17.16 -10.14
CA GLU A 148 9.00 -15.77 -9.88
C GLU A 148 8.69 -14.97 -11.16
N ASN A 149 9.43 -15.20 -12.22
CA ASN A 149 9.21 -14.55 -13.50
C ASN A 149 7.86 -14.94 -14.11
N LYS A 150 7.48 -16.22 -14.05
CA LYS A 150 6.16 -16.69 -14.48
C LYS A 150 5.02 -16.06 -13.68
N GLU A 151 5.19 -15.93 -12.38
CA GLU A 151 4.21 -15.29 -11.50
C GLU A 151 4.07 -13.80 -11.82
N ARG A 152 5.18 -13.09 -12.01
CA ARG A 152 5.18 -11.67 -12.42
C ARG A 152 4.48 -11.46 -13.76
N GLU A 153 4.73 -12.33 -14.74
CA GLU A 153 4.06 -12.25 -16.04
C GLU A 153 2.55 -12.49 -15.94
N LYS A 154 2.14 -13.48 -15.14
CA LYS A 154 0.71 -13.71 -14.88
C LYS A 154 0.06 -12.51 -14.20
N GLU A 155 0.71 -11.93 -13.19
CA GLU A 155 0.24 -10.75 -12.49
C GLU A 155 0.09 -9.55 -13.45
N LYS A 156 1.08 -9.28 -14.29
CA LYS A 156 1.01 -8.20 -15.29
C LYS A 156 -0.14 -8.40 -16.29
N LYS A 157 -0.37 -9.64 -16.75
CA LYS A 157 -1.49 -9.95 -17.64
C LYS A 157 -2.83 -9.69 -16.95
N LEU A 158 -2.96 -10.10 -15.68
CA LEU A 158 -4.17 -9.87 -14.90
C LEU A 158 -4.42 -8.38 -14.68
N GLN A 159 -3.40 -7.61 -14.29
CA GLN A 159 -3.51 -6.17 -14.08
C GLN A 159 -3.97 -5.46 -15.37
N ARG A 160 -3.40 -5.82 -16.53
CA ARG A 160 -3.81 -5.26 -17.81
C ARG A 160 -5.24 -5.61 -18.16
N ALA A 161 -5.66 -6.87 -17.96
CA ALA A 161 -7.03 -7.30 -18.21
C ALA A 161 -8.02 -6.52 -17.33
N VAL A 162 -7.71 -6.32 -16.05
CA VAL A 162 -8.53 -5.50 -15.13
C VAL A 162 -8.63 -4.06 -15.64
N LEU A 163 -7.53 -3.44 -16.04
CA LEU A 163 -7.52 -2.08 -16.60
C LEU A 163 -8.34 -1.96 -17.88
N ASP A 164 -8.23 -2.92 -18.79
CA ASP A 164 -9.00 -2.94 -20.04
C ASP A 164 -10.51 -3.05 -19.78
N ILE A 165 -10.91 -3.89 -18.83
CA ILE A 165 -12.30 -4.00 -18.42
C ILE A 165 -12.79 -2.70 -17.77
N GLN A 166 -11.99 -2.12 -16.87
CA GLN A 166 -12.35 -0.87 -16.20
C GLN A 166 -12.44 0.32 -17.18
N LYS A 167 -11.57 0.38 -18.19
CA LYS A 167 -11.63 1.41 -19.24
C LYS A 167 -12.89 1.28 -20.10
N LYS A 168 -13.34 0.06 -20.35
CA LYS A 168 -14.50 -0.22 -21.22
C LYS A 168 -15.84 -0.10 -20.48
N TYR A 169 -15.90 -0.54 -19.23
CA TYR A 169 -17.16 -0.71 -18.49
C TYR A 169 -17.25 0.15 -17.21
N GLY A 170 -16.21 0.93 -16.91
CA GLY A 170 -16.13 1.79 -15.72
C GLY A 170 -15.30 1.20 -14.58
N LYS A 171 -14.88 2.07 -13.65
CA LYS A 171 -13.94 1.73 -12.56
C LYS A 171 -14.43 0.60 -11.67
N ASN A 172 -15.74 0.49 -11.46
CA ASN A 172 -16.35 -0.52 -10.58
C ASN A 172 -16.75 -1.81 -11.33
N ALA A 173 -16.34 -1.98 -12.58
CA ALA A 173 -16.66 -3.18 -13.38
C ALA A 173 -15.94 -4.44 -12.85
N VAL A 174 -14.81 -4.27 -12.17
CA VAL A 174 -14.11 -5.36 -11.48
C VAL A 174 -13.88 -4.93 -10.04
N LEU A 175 -14.44 -5.68 -9.11
CA LEU A 175 -14.26 -5.51 -7.68
C LEU A 175 -13.55 -6.75 -7.11
N LYS A 176 -12.69 -6.53 -6.14
CA LYS A 176 -12.05 -7.59 -5.35
C LYS A 176 -12.89 -7.88 -4.10
N GLY A 177 -12.73 -9.06 -3.50
CA GLY A 177 -13.47 -9.42 -2.29
C GLY A 177 -13.35 -8.36 -1.17
N MET A 178 -12.18 -7.78 -0.99
CA MET A 178 -11.95 -6.71 -0.01
C MET A 178 -12.81 -5.45 -0.23
N ASN A 179 -13.24 -5.18 -1.46
CA ASN A 179 -14.12 -4.04 -1.77
C ASN A 179 -15.58 -4.26 -1.36
N LEU A 180 -15.91 -5.47 -0.89
CA LEU A 180 -17.22 -5.85 -0.41
C LEU A 180 -17.30 -5.96 1.12
N GLU A 181 -16.16 -5.80 1.81
CA GLU A 181 -16.09 -5.83 3.27
C GLU A 181 -16.72 -4.59 3.90
N GLU A 182 -17.16 -4.72 5.15
CA GLU A 182 -17.73 -3.60 5.90
C GLU A 182 -16.69 -2.50 6.11
N GLY A 183 -17.02 -1.29 5.69
CA GLY A 183 -16.11 -0.12 5.74
C GLY A 183 -15.29 0.10 4.48
N ALA A 184 -15.38 -0.78 3.47
CA ALA A 184 -14.77 -0.55 2.17
C ALA A 184 -15.38 0.68 1.48
N MET A 185 -14.57 1.46 0.78
CA MET A 185 -14.98 2.73 0.16
C MET A 185 -14.91 2.75 -1.37
N THR A 186 -14.37 1.71 -1.99
CA THR A 186 -14.17 1.69 -3.47
C THR A 186 -15.49 1.83 -4.23
N ARG A 187 -16.59 1.25 -3.73
CA ARG A 187 -17.91 1.32 -4.38
C ARG A 187 -18.56 2.69 -4.30
N GLU A 188 -18.18 3.50 -3.33
CA GLU A 188 -18.77 4.83 -3.05
C GLU A 188 -18.00 5.97 -3.75
N ARG A 189 -16.86 5.66 -4.35
CA ARG A 189 -15.98 6.58 -5.09
C ARG A 189 -16.11 6.36 -6.60
#